data_3400adeb3265bb7598462085b7f12d54
#
_entry.id   3400adeb3265bb7598462085b7f12d54
#
_cell.length_a   1.000
_cell.length_b   1.000
_cell.length_c   1.000
_cell.angle_alpha   90.00
_cell.angle_beta   90.00
_cell.angle_gamma   90.00
#
_symmetry.space_group_name_H-M   'P 1'
#
loop_
_entity.id
_entity.type
_entity.pdbx_description
1 polymer ?
#
loop_
_entity_poly.entity_id
_entity_poly.type
_entity_poly.pdbx_seq_one_letter_code
_entity_poly.pdbx_strand_id
1 'polypeptide(L)'
;MTEYLHTQLVSTLTSAGINPALSEDEIDSYPYVTFELPVEYRYDKDGPYKIVGNLTIRSVSDDFDEADTLRSGIESAIASGFDGTAVNIMSVPADPNDTPTVLETVYYTARLTDVRKDCTDGVWVIEQDYILNQSE
;
A
#
# COMPACT_ATOMS: atom_id res chain seq x y z
N MET A 1 -4.16 12.83 -4.56
CA MET A 1 -3.28 12.88 -3.39
C MET A 1 -3.12 11.55 -2.70
N THR A 2 -4.18 10.81 -2.45
CA THR A 2 -4.10 9.37 -2.12
C THR A 2 -3.27 8.60 -3.13
N GLU A 3 -3.28 9.04 -4.37
CA GLU A 3 -2.57 8.43 -5.47
C GLU A 3 -1.07 8.32 -5.25
N TYR A 4 -0.46 9.28 -4.56
CA TYR A 4 0.99 9.25 -4.36
C TYR A 4 1.43 8.21 -3.35
N LEU A 5 0.69 8.05 -2.26
CA LEU A 5 0.94 6.98 -1.30
C LEU A 5 0.63 5.61 -1.92
N HIS A 6 -0.46 5.52 -2.66
CA HIS A 6 -0.84 4.34 -3.42
C HIS A 6 0.23 3.99 -4.46
N THR A 7 0.71 4.97 -5.20
CA THR A 7 1.77 4.79 -6.21
C THR A 7 3.06 4.31 -5.57
N GLN A 8 3.42 4.86 -4.41
CA GLN A 8 4.60 4.42 -3.66
C GLN A 8 4.47 2.96 -3.20
N LEU A 9 3.28 2.58 -2.75
CA LEU A 9 3.00 1.20 -2.35
C LEU A 9 3.15 0.23 -3.52
N VAL A 10 2.51 0.54 -4.65
CA VAL A 10 2.59 -0.28 -5.87
C VAL A 10 4.03 -0.39 -6.35
N SER A 11 4.77 0.71 -6.36
CA SER A 11 6.18 0.73 -6.75
C SER A 11 7.04 -0.13 -5.84
N THR A 12 6.81 -0.07 -4.53
CA THR A 12 7.51 -0.86 -3.52
C THR A 12 7.30 -2.36 -3.74
N LEU A 13 6.06 -2.77 -3.95
CA LEU A 13 5.72 -4.17 -4.21
C LEU A 13 6.26 -4.65 -5.55
N THR A 14 6.10 -3.86 -6.58
CA THR A 14 6.57 -4.18 -7.93
C THR A 14 8.09 -4.34 -7.97
N SER A 15 8.83 -3.49 -7.27
CA SER A 15 10.29 -3.58 -7.17
C SER A 15 10.75 -4.87 -6.48
N ALA A 16 9.90 -5.46 -5.65
CA ALA A 16 10.16 -6.75 -5.01
C ALA A 16 9.67 -7.94 -5.85
N GLY A 17 9.19 -7.71 -7.06
CA GLY A 17 8.64 -8.75 -7.93
C GLY A 17 7.20 -9.14 -7.62
N ILE A 18 6.50 -8.32 -6.83
CA ILE A 18 5.12 -8.58 -6.44
C ILE A 18 4.22 -7.60 -7.17
N ASN A 19 3.34 -8.11 -8.03
CA ASN A 19 2.43 -7.29 -8.82
C ASN A 19 1.03 -7.37 -8.23
N PRO A 20 0.59 -6.35 -7.48
CA PRO A 20 -0.77 -6.36 -6.93
C PRO A 20 -1.80 -6.18 -8.03
N ALA A 21 -2.92 -6.90 -7.91
CA ALA A 21 -4.07 -6.69 -8.77
C ALA A 21 -4.79 -5.41 -8.33
N LEU A 22 -4.95 -4.46 -9.25
CA LEU A 22 -5.56 -3.17 -8.98
C LEU A 22 -7.07 -3.18 -9.22
N SER A 23 -7.58 -4.22 -9.90
CA SER A 23 -9.00 -4.43 -10.14
C SER A 23 -9.28 -5.93 -10.22
N GLU A 24 -10.55 -6.30 -10.08
CA GLU A 24 -10.96 -7.71 -10.23
C GLU A 24 -10.67 -8.25 -11.63
N ASP A 25 -10.67 -7.40 -12.63
CA ASP A 25 -10.40 -7.77 -14.03
C ASP A 25 -8.94 -8.21 -14.23
N GLU A 26 -8.03 -7.83 -13.34
CA GLU A 26 -6.63 -8.24 -13.38
C GLU A 26 -6.37 -9.60 -12.72
N ILE A 27 -7.38 -10.16 -12.07
CA ILE A 27 -7.26 -11.44 -11.38
C ILE A 27 -7.58 -12.57 -12.36
N ASP A 28 -6.55 -13.18 -12.90
CA ASP A 28 -6.66 -14.28 -13.86
C ASP A 28 -6.51 -15.66 -13.22
N SER A 29 -5.60 -15.75 -12.24
CA SER A 29 -5.21 -17.04 -11.67
C SER A 29 -4.53 -16.84 -10.33
N TYR A 30 -4.39 -17.93 -9.59
CA TYR A 30 -3.57 -17.93 -8.38
C TYR A 30 -2.09 -18.03 -8.71
N PRO A 31 -1.20 -17.45 -7.91
CA PRO A 31 -1.49 -16.60 -6.76
C PRO A 31 -1.79 -15.15 -7.20
N TYR A 32 -2.45 -14.41 -6.34
CA TYR A 32 -2.59 -12.97 -6.56
C TYR A 32 -2.51 -12.21 -5.24
N VAL A 33 -2.26 -10.90 -5.34
CA VAL A 33 -2.15 -9.99 -4.21
C VAL A 33 -3.11 -8.83 -4.45
N THR A 34 -3.89 -8.51 -3.44
CA THR A 34 -4.73 -7.30 -3.43
C THR A 34 -4.43 -6.48 -2.19
N PHE A 35 -4.77 -5.21 -2.22
CA PHE A 35 -4.62 -4.37 -1.04
C PHE A 35 -5.75 -3.36 -0.92
N GLU A 36 -5.99 -2.93 0.31
CA GLU A 36 -6.87 -1.83 0.64
C GLU A 36 -6.08 -0.79 1.42
N LEU A 37 -6.14 0.44 0.95
CA LEU A 37 -5.49 1.57 1.59
C LEU A 37 -6.52 2.69 1.77
N PRO A 38 -7.41 2.57 2.77
CA PRO A 38 -8.33 3.66 3.08
C PRO A 38 -7.52 4.82 3.67
N VAL A 39 -7.62 5.97 3.05
CA VAL A 39 -6.84 7.13 3.40
C VAL A 39 -7.78 8.24 3.84
N GLU A 40 -7.55 8.76 5.04
CA GLU A 40 -8.25 9.93 5.53
C GLU A 40 -7.40 11.18 5.30
N TYR A 41 -7.98 12.16 4.61
CA TYR A 41 -7.39 13.48 4.50
C TYR A 41 -7.80 14.33 5.69
N ARG A 42 -6.82 14.83 6.42
CA ARG A 42 -7.08 15.83 7.44
C ARG A 42 -6.55 17.17 6.95
N TYR A 43 -7.48 18.10 6.76
CA TYR A 43 -7.15 19.47 6.46
C TYR A 43 -6.94 20.22 7.77
N ASP A 44 -5.76 20.76 7.97
CA ASP A 44 -5.54 21.69 9.04
C ASP A 44 -5.79 23.12 8.51
N LYS A 45 -6.19 24.02 9.43
CA LYS A 45 -6.54 25.40 9.17
C LYS A 45 -5.42 26.19 8.48
N ASP A 46 -4.17 25.79 8.70
CA ASP A 46 -2.96 26.49 8.27
C ASP A 46 -2.11 25.73 7.26
N GLY A 47 -2.63 24.69 6.68
CA GLY A 47 -1.86 24.02 5.67
C GLY A 47 -2.00 22.51 5.59
N PRO A 48 -0.91 21.77 5.64
CA PRO A 48 -0.80 20.54 4.89
C PRO A 48 -1.59 19.37 5.47
N TYR A 49 -1.95 18.51 4.58
CA TYR A 49 -2.77 17.35 4.82
C TYR A 49 -2.01 16.30 5.62
N LYS A 50 -2.63 15.78 6.67
CA LYS A 50 -2.17 14.54 7.29
C LYS A 50 -2.96 13.39 6.68
N ILE A 51 -2.23 12.46 6.08
CA ILE A 51 -2.80 11.22 5.60
C ILE A 51 -2.60 10.19 6.69
N VAL A 52 -3.71 9.72 7.26
CA VAL A 52 -3.69 8.62 8.23
C VAL A 52 -4.31 7.43 7.53
N GLY A 53 -3.60 6.32 7.46
CA GLY A 53 -4.10 5.16 6.77
C GLY A 53 -3.74 3.86 7.46
N ASN A 54 -4.66 2.92 7.34
CA ASN A 54 -4.42 1.51 7.62
C ASN A 54 -4.29 0.79 6.29
N LEU A 55 -3.26 0.01 6.15
CA LEU A 55 -3.01 -0.78 4.95
C LEU A 55 -3.33 -2.23 5.26
N THR A 56 -4.18 -2.84 4.44
CA THR A 56 -4.41 -4.29 4.49
C THR A 56 -3.98 -4.89 3.16
N ILE A 57 -3.09 -5.86 3.20
CA ILE A 57 -2.63 -6.58 2.01
C ILE A 57 -3.03 -8.04 2.12
N ARG A 58 -3.64 -8.58 1.05
CA ARG A 58 -4.09 -9.96 0.99
C ARG A 58 -3.26 -10.73 -0.03
N SER A 59 -2.70 -11.85 0.41
CA SER A 59 -2.06 -12.84 -0.46
C SER A 59 -3.01 -14.02 -0.60
N VAL A 60 -3.38 -14.35 -1.82
CA VAL A 60 -4.39 -15.37 -2.12
C VAL A 60 -3.81 -16.45 -3.03
N SER A 61 -3.96 -17.70 -2.64
CA SER A 61 -3.55 -18.85 -3.43
C SER A 61 -4.33 -20.11 -3.02
N ASP A 62 -4.42 -21.06 -3.92
CA ASP A 62 -4.90 -22.40 -3.63
C ASP A 62 -3.80 -23.31 -3.03
N ASP A 63 -2.59 -22.79 -2.90
CA ASP A 63 -1.44 -23.44 -2.25
C ASP A 63 -0.98 -22.55 -1.08
N PHE A 64 -0.99 -23.13 0.12
CA PHE A 64 -0.57 -22.42 1.34
C PHE A 64 0.89 -21.92 1.26
N ASP A 65 1.80 -22.78 0.79
CA ASP A 65 3.22 -22.39 0.72
C ASP A 65 3.44 -21.22 -0.23
N GLU A 66 2.68 -21.17 -1.30
CA GLU A 66 2.72 -20.05 -2.26
C GLU A 66 2.18 -18.76 -1.65
N ALA A 67 1.03 -18.84 -0.95
CA ALA A 67 0.46 -17.69 -0.26
C ALA A 67 1.39 -17.18 0.85
N ASP A 68 2.00 -18.08 1.61
CA ASP A 68 2.91 -17.73 2.69
C ASP A 68 4.23 -17.15 2.17
N THR A 69 4.72 -17.62 1.04
CA THR A 69 5.89 -17.04 0.35
C THR A 69 5.61 -15.61 -0.08
N LEU A 70 4.43 -15.35 -0.65
CA LEU A 70 3.99 -13.99 -0.99
C LEU A 70 3.91 -13.10 0.25
N ARG A 71 3.31 -13.60 1.32
CA ARG A 71 3.21 -12.88 2.59
C ARG A 71 4.59 -12.46 3.09
N SER A 72 5.54 -13.38 3.10
CA SER A 72 6.91 -13.12 3.55
C SER A 72 7.61 -12.08 2.68
N GLY A 73 7.44 -12.19 1.37
CA GLY A 73 7.99 -11.22 0.41
C GLY A 73 7.40 -9.82 0.60
N ILE A 74 6.10 -9.74 0.85
CA ILE A 74 5.40 -8.48 1.12
C ILE A 74 5.93 -7.85 2.41
N GLU A 75 6.06 -8.63 3.47
CA GLU A 75 6.57 -8.15 4.76
C GLU A 75 7.96 -7.54 4.60
N SER A 76 8.85 -8.21 3.89
CA SER A 76 10.19 -7.71 3.62
C SER A 76 10.18 -6.44 2.76
N ALA A 77 9.35 -6.41 1.72
CA ALA A 77 9.24 -5.27 0.82
C ALA A 77 8.71 -4.03 1.56
N ILE A 78 7.67 -4.18 2.36
CA ILE A 78 7.09 -3.08 3.13
C ILE A 78 8.06 -2.60 4.21
N ALA A 79 8.73 -3.50 4.91
CA ALA A 79 9.73 -3.12 5.92
C ALA A 79 10.88 -2.29 5.34
N SER A 80 11.29 -2.59 4.10
CA SER A 80 12.34 -1.84 3.42
C SER A 80 11.82 -0.58 2.73
N GLY A 81 10.65 -0.65 2.12
CA GLY A 81 10.09 0.42 1.29
C GLY A 81 9.37 1.51 2.08
N PHE A 82 8.98 1.23 3.30
CA PHE A 82 8.29 2.18 4.19
C PHE A 82 8.99 2.26 5.54
N ASP A 83 10.24 2.66 5.51
CA ASP A 83 11.06 2.91 6.71
C ASP A 83 11.57 4.34 6.66
N GLY A 84 10.72 5.28 7.08
CA GLY A 84 11.00 6.71 6.96
C GLY A 84 11.01 7.18 5.51
N THR A 85 10.18 6.57 4.67
CA THR A 85 10.18 6.82 3.22
C THR A 85 9.46 8.12 2.91
N ALA A 86 10.10 8.96 2.10
CA ALA A 86 9.55 10.23 1.68
C ALA A 86 8.45 10.04 0.64
N VAL A 87 7.30 10.63 0.89
CA VAL A 87 6.19 10.69 -0.06
C VAL A 87 5.87 12.18 -0.29
N ASN A 88 5.89 12.59 -1.54
CA ASN A 88 5.60 13.97 -1.90
C ASN A 88 4.09 14.17 -2.07
N ILE A 89 3.57 15.17 -1.38
CA ILE A 89 2.21 15.64 -1.59
C ILE A 89 2.27 16.70 -2.67
N MET A 90 1.58 16.46 -3.78
CA MET A 90 1.65 17.32 -4.96
C MET A 90 0.44 18.23 -5.04
N SER A 91 0.64 19.40 -5.65
CA SER A 91 -0.47 20.28 -6.01
C SER A 91 -1.37 19.66 -7.07
N VAL A 92 -2.63 20.08 -7.09
CA VAL A 92 -3.56 19.76 -8.18
C VAL A 92 -3.77 21.05 -8.97
N PRO A 93 -3.08 21.23 -10.13
CA PRO A 93 -3.25 22.43 -10.93
C PRO A 93 -4.67 22.56 -11.47
N ALA A 94 -5.16 23.78 -11.55
CA ALA A 94 -6.47 24.05 -12.18
C ALA A 94 -6.45 23.75 -13.68
N ASP A 95 -5.30 23.95 -14.31
CA ASP A 95 -5.07 23.56 -15.71
C ASP A 95 -4.35 22.22 -15.75
N PRO A 96 -4.94 21.16 -16.37
CA PRO A 96 -4.32 19.86 -16.42
C PRO A 96 -3.00 19.82 -17.23
N ASN A 97 -2.70 20.85 -17.99
CA ASN A 97 -1.43 20.99 -18.72
C ASN A 97 -0.31 21.55 -17.86
N ASP A 98 -0.63 22.13 -16.71
CA ASP A 98 0.38 22.64 -15.78
C ASP A 98 1.05 21.49 -15.03
N THR A 99 2.34 21.65 -14.76
CA THR A 99 3.10 20.67 -14.01
C THR A 99 2.76 20.75 -12.52
N PRO A 100 2.36 19.64 -11.88
CA PRO A 100 2.19 19.63 -10.43
C PRO A 100 3.49 19.97 -9.71
N THR A 101 3.38 20.68 -8.59
CA THR A 101 4.51 21.06 -7.74
C THR A 101 4.41 20.37 -6.39
N VAL A 102 5.54 20.13 -5.73
CA VAL A 102 5.58 19.55 -4.40
C VAL A 102 5.10 20.59 -3.38
N LEU A 103 3.99 20.29 -2.70
CA LEU A 103 3.47 21.12 -1.61
C LEU A 103 4.17 20.79 -0.30
N GLU A 104 4.39 19.51 -0.04
CA GLU A 104 4.98 19.02 1.19
C GLU A 104 5.59 17.65 0.94
N THR A 105 6.63 17.32 1.69
CA THR A 105 7.18 15.98 1.75
C THR A 105 6.92 15.40 3.13
N VAL A 106 6.28 14.26 3.16
CA VAL A 106 5.91 13.54 4.39
C VAL A 106 6.64 12.22 4.42
N TYR A 107 7.09 11.82 5.58
CA TYR A 107 7.83 10.56 5.77
C TYR A 107 6.93 9.55 6.45
N TYR A 108 6.86 8.35 5.89
CA TYR A 108 6.02 7.27 6.39
C TYR A 108 6.84 6.06 6.80
N THR A 109 6.44 5.45 7.92
CA THR A 109 6.94 4.16 8.35
C THR A 109 5.74 3.23 8.52
N ALA A 110 5.79 2.07 7.89
CA ALA A 110 4.76 1.06 8.03
C ALA A 110 5.15 0.06 9.10
N ARG A 111 4.20 -0.26 9.97
CA ARG A 111 4.38 -1.25 11.03
C ARG A 111 3.31 -2.32 10.91
N LEU A 112 3.74 -3.58 10.85
CA LEU A 112 2.83 -4.72 10.85
C LEU A 112 2.17 -4.85 12.23
N THR A 113 0.83 -4.89 12.25
CA THR A 113 0.06 -4.98 13.49
C THR A 113 -0.64 -6.33 13.65
N ASP A 114 -0.99 -7.00 12.56
CA ASP A 114 -1.69 -8.28 12.61
C ASP A 114 -1.48 -9.08 11.33
N VAL A 115 -1.50 -10.40 11.48
CA VAL A 115 -1.50 -11.34 10.36
C VAL A 115 -2.60 -12.36 10.59
N ARG A 116 -3.53 -12.46 9.67
CA ARG A 116 -4.63 -13.42 9.72
C ARG A 116 -4.53 -14.39 8.56
N LYS A 117 -4.74 -15.67 8.84
CA LYS A 117 -4.72 -16.74 7.84
C LYS A 117 -6.06 -17.44 7.86
N ASP A 118 -6.68 -17.55 6.70
CA ASP A 118 -7.95 -18.24 6.54
C ASP A 118 -7.91 -19.16 5.31
N CYS A 119 -8.61 -20.29 5.40
CA CYS A 119 -8.74 -21.21 4.27
C CYS A 119 -10.22 -21.55 4.09
N THR A 120 -10.75 -21.20 2.93
CA THR A 120 -12.14 -21.49 2.57
C THR A 120 -12.17 -22.15 1.20
N ASP A 121 -12.79 -23.33 1.12
CA ASP A 121 -12.91 -24.11 -0.13
C ASP A 121 -11.55 -24.37 -0.82
N GLY A 122 -10.52 -24.62 -0.03
CA GLY A 122 -9.16 -24.89 -0.55
C GLY A 122 -8.38 -23.66 -0.96
N VAL A 123 -8.93 -22.46 -0.74
CA VAL A 123 -8.26 -21.20 -1.06
C VAL A 123 -7.76 -20.54 0.22
N TRP A 124 -6.47 -20.27 0.26
CA TRP A 124 -5.82 -19.58 1.37
C TRP A 124 -5.79 -18.08 1.13
N VAL A 125 -6.24 -17.35 2.15
CA VAL A 125 -6.15 -15.87 2.19
C VAL A 125 -5.34 -15.51 3.41
N ILE A 126 -4.21 -14.83 3.20
CA ILE A 126 -3.37 -14.33 4.28
C ILE A 126 -3.45 -12.81 4.24
N GLU A 127 -4.03 -12.23 5.29
CA GLU A 127 -4.17 -10.78 5.43
C GLU A 127 -3.10 -10.24 6.36
N GLN A 128 -2.42 -9.18 5.93
CA GLN A 128 -1.46 -8.44 6.73
C GLN A 128 -1.98 -7.02 6.92
N ASP A 129 -2.12 -6.61 8.17
CA ASP A 129 -2.53 -5.26 8.52
C ASP A 129 -1.32 -4.44 8.95
N TYR A 130 -1.16 -3.28 8.34
CA TYR A 130 -0.09 -2.33 8.66
C TYR A 130 -0.69 -1.00 9.08
N ILE A 131 -0.05 -0.35 10.03
CA ILE A 131 -0.31 1.05 10.36
C ILE A 131 0.78 1.88 9.71
N LEU A 132 0.35 2.89 8.95
CA LEU A 132 1.25 3.88 8.36
C LEU A 132 1.39 5.05 9.32
N ASN A 133 2.57 5.18 9.90
CA ASN A 133 2.89 6.28 10.80
C ASN A 133 3.62 7.38 10.02
N GLN A 134 3.09 8.59 10.15
CA GLN A 134 3.71 9.77 9.58
C GLN A 134 4.68 10.38 10.58
N SER A 135 5.87 10.69 10.10
CA SER A 135 6.84 11.51 10.84
C SER A 135 7.15 12.79 10.07
N GLU A 136 7.38 13.83 10.80
CA GLU A 136 7.75 15.13 10.24
C GLU A 136 9.26 15.25 10.03
#